data_069d166a6a61a867d9f8dc926adabed5
#
_entry.id   069d166a6a61a867d9f8dc926adabed5
#
_cell.length_a   1.000
_cell.length_b   1.000
_cell.length_c   1.000
_cell.angle_alpha   90.00
_cell.angle_beta   90.00
_cell.angle_gamma   90.00
#
_symmetry.space_group_name_H-M   'P 1'
#
loop_
_entity.id
_entity.type
_entity.pdbx_description
1 polymer ?
#
loop_
_entity_poly.entity_id
_entity_poly.type
_entity_poly.pdbx_seq_one_letter_code
_entity_poly.pdbx_strand_id
1 'polypeptide(L)'
;MATVHHWSGLEAHALRLALRMSVRVFAQHLGVAQRTVAKWDKLLDSTEPRPDTQAILDTALARADAAVHLRFETLLSEAGRPAAGPGRRVTASGPRAWEYESWTDDLDRVVVALSRQSFAFADTLLGRWLGRFEPPELDDKGLYLFARSTALLGDLQRDQGAVLGPLSAHHSYVGARSAFTQLDIPRRIAQLDLSLAVIAEMSGKLETAARHYESLAVDDRLSRRDRARARLWVGTALSKDGNHDYAARVMLAATRDFEDLAEPDDWSVAHQKLALAHRGAGDLTKALQFIDIARSTATTDSPMQRVRLDTAHGHILLSDPATRDDGLQVLDEAAKMAAQYGMSHQLRSIEGIRTTIQGTGRPRPR
;
A
#
# COMPACT_ATOMS: atom_id res chain seq x y z
N MET A 1 -8.00 -12.04 9.85
CA MET A 1 -8.05 -11.92 11.32
C MET A 1 -9.50 -11.80 11.72
N ALA A 2 -9.99 -12.70 12.57
CA ALA A 2 -11.34 -12.60 13.12
C ALA A 2 -11.48 -11.25 13.88
N THR A 3 -12.51 -10.50 13.56
CA THR A 3 -12.86 -9.26 14.27
C THR A 3 -14.24 -9.46 14.87
N VAL A 4 -14.35 -9.28 16.17
CA VAL A 4 -15.64 -9.36 16.89
C VAL A 4 -16.16 -7.96 17.07
N HIS A 5 -17.31 -7.65 16.48
CA HIS A 5 -17.90 -6.31 16.62
C HIS A 5 -18.60 -6.10 17.95
N HIS A 6 -19.11 -7.19 18.54
CA HIS A 6 -19.79 -7.18 19.83
C HIS A 6 -19.62 -8.55 20.51
N TRP A 7 -19.09 -8.54 21.72
CA TRP A 7 -18.88 -9.76 22.47
C TRP A 7 -20.12 -10.17 23.25
N SER A 8 -20.63 -11.37 22.99
CA SER A 8 -21.51 -12.07 23.92
C SER A 8 -20.71 -13.10 24.72
N GLY A 9 -21.38 -13.83 25.59
CA GLY A 9 -20.75 -14.95 26.28
C GLY A 9 -20.33 -16.07 25.32
N LEU A 10 -20.96 -16.21 24.15
CA LEU A 10 -20.63 -17.20 23.15
C LEU A 10 -19.25 -16.94 22.53
N GLU A 11 -18.98 -15.72 22.08
CA GLU A 11 -17.67 -15.33 21.54
C GLU A 11 -16.59 -15.44 22.61
N ALA A 12 -16.89 -15.01 23.84
CA ALA A 12 -15.94 -15.14 24.96
C ALA A 12 -15.62 -16.61 25.26
N HIS A 13 -16.62 -17.50 25.22
CA HIS A 13 -16.47 -18.95 25.34
C HIS A 13 -15.64 -19.53 24.20
N ALA A 14 -15.94 -19.18 22.96
CA ALA A 14 -15.18 -19.61 21.78
C ALA A 14 -13.71 -19.18 21.83
N LEU A 15 -13.42 -17.94 22.26
CA LEU A 15 -12.05 -17.47 22.43
C LEU A 15 -11.29 -18.28 23.50
N ARG A 16 -11.95 -18.57 24.63
CA ARG A 16 -11.36 -19.41 25.67
C ARG A 16 -10.98 -20.79 25.15
N LEU A 17 -11.88 -21.43 24.40
CA LEU A 17 -11.64 -22.74 23.79
C LEU A 17 -10.54 -22.69 22.73
N ALA A 18 -10.53 -21.66 21.89
CA ALA A 18 -9.51 -21.44 20.86
C ALA A 18 -8.11 -21.27 21.48
N LEU A 19 -8.01 -20.58 22.61
CA LEU A 19 -6.79 -20.46 23.42
C LEU A 19 -6.46 -21.71 24.21
N ARG A 20 -7.35 -22.73 24.24
CA ARG A 20 -7.21 -23.97 25.02
C ARG A 20 -7.05 -23.75 26.53
N MET A 21 -7.74 -22.74 27.06
CA MET A 21 -7.64 -22.35 28.46
C MET A 21 -8.82 -22.89 29.28
N SER A 22 -8.54 -23.33 30.51
CA SER A 22 -9.59 -23.61 31.50
C SER A 22 -10.25 -22.29 31.95
N VAL A 23 -11.46 -22.35 32.50
CA VAL A 23 -12.18 -21.19 33.06
C VAL A 23 -11.29 -20.39 34.03
N ARG A 24 -10.55 -21.07 34.88
CA ARG A 24 -9.65 -20.42 35.86
C ARG A 24 -8.49 -19.71 35.18
N VAL A 25 -7.83 -20.36 34.23
CA VAL A 25 -6.67 -19.80 33.51
C VAL A 25 -7.10 -18.63 32.63
N PHE A 26 -8.23 -18.75 31.94
CA PHE A 26 -8.75 -17.68 31.10
C PHE A 26 -9.18 -16.45 31.91
N ALA A 27 -9.83 -16.67 33.07
CA ALA A 27 -10.16 -15.59 33.99
C ALA A 27 -8.91 -14.85 34.50
N GLN A 28 -7.86 -15.58 34.83
CA GLN A 28 -6.56 -15.00 35.20
C GLN A 28 -5.89 -14.25 34.04
N HIS A 29 -5.95 -14.81 32.83
CA HIS A 29 -5.40 -14.22 31.62
C HIS A 29 -6.06 -12.87 31.27
N LEU A 30 -7.37 -12.77 31.46
CA LEU A 30 -8.14 -11.54 31.24
C LEU A 30 -8.17 -10.58 32.44
N GLY A 31 -7.72 -10.98 33.60
CA GLY A 31 -7.82 -10.19 34.81
C GLY A 31 -9.25 -10.04 35.35
N VAL A 32 -10.15 -11.02 35.05
CA VAL A 32 -11.55 -11.01 35.49
C VAL A 32 -11.84 -12.09 36.53
N ALA A 33 -12.97 -11.99 37.25
CA ALA A 33 -13.34 -13.00 38.22
C ALA A 33 -13.72 -14.33 37.52
N GLN A 34 -13.31 -15.46 38.09
CA GLN A 34 -13.62 -16.80 37.53
C GLN A 34 -15.13 -17.01 37.35
N ARG A 35 -15.98 -16.52 38.26
CA ARG A 35 -17.43 -16.56 38.16
C ARG A 35 -17.96 -15.84 36.92
N THR A 36 -17.28 -14.82 36.44
CA THR A 36 -17.64 -14.05 35.24
C THR A 36 -17.47 -14.93 33.99
N VAL A 37 -16.33 -15.60 33.86
CA VAL A 37 -16.09 -16.53 32.76
C VAL A 37 -17.04 -17.72 32.81
N ALA A 38 -17.26 -18.30 34.00
CA ALA A 38 -18.24 -19.39 34.17
C ALA A 38 -19.66 -18.99 33.82
N LYS A 39 -20.04 -17.71 34.04
CA LYS A 39 -21.33 -17.18 33.60
C LYS A 39 -21.42 -17.10 32.08
N TRP A 40 -20.35 -16.69 31.39
CA TRP A 40 -20.31 -16.66 29.92
C TRP A 40 -20.44 -18.07 29.33
N ASP A 41 -19.69 -19.04 29.87
CA ASP A 41 -19.77 -20.43 29.44
C ASP A 41 -21.17 -21.05 29.63
N LYS A 42 -21.91 -20.62 30.65
CA LYS A 42 -23.23 -21.14 30.94
C LYS A 42 -24.34 -20.47 30.13
N LEU A 43 -24.28 -19.16 29.95
CA LEU A 43 -25.36 -18.36 29.39
C LEU A 43 -25.16 -18.03 27.90
N LEU A 44 -23.96 -18.21 27.38
CA LEU A 44 -23.62 -17.98 25.97
C LEU A 44 -24.22 -16.67 25.42
N ASP A 45 -25.06 -16.77 24.41
CA ASP A 45 -25.71 -15.62 23.78
C ASP A 45 -26.61 -14.80 24.71
N SER A 46 -27.03 -15.38 25.83
CA SER A 46 -27.94 -14.73 26.79
C SER A 46 -27.21 -13.80 27.76
N THR A 47 -25.91 -13.58 27.58
CA THR A 47 -25.12 -12.70 28.43
C THR A 47 -24.12 -11.90 27.63
N GLU A 48 -23.91 -10.65 28.04
CA GLU A 48 -22.96 -9.75 27.41
C GLU A 48 -21.86 -9.34 28.43
N PRO A 49 -20.58 -9.40 28.04
CA PRO A 49 -19.51 -8.76 28.80
C PRO A 49 -19.72 -7.25 28.90
N ARG A 50 -19.32 -6.62 30.01
CA ARG A 50 -19.33 -5.17 30.15
C ARG A 50 -18.38 -4.52 29.15
N PRO A 51 -18.58 -3.24 28.74
CA PRO A 51 -17.75 -2.55 27.77
C PRO A 51 -16.24 -2.64 28.05
N ASP A 52 -15.84 -2.46 29.30
CA ASP A 52 -14.41 -2.57 29.71
C ASP A 52 -13.87 -4.00 29.46
N THR A 53 -14.72 -4.98 29.67
CA THR A 53 -14.34 -6.39 29.45
C THR A 53 -14.33 -6.77 27.97
N GLN A 54 -15.17 -6.15 27.16
CA GLN A 54 -15.12 -6.31 25.71
C GLN A 54 -13.78 -5.83 25.15
N ALA A 55 -13.28 -4.68 25.60
CA ALA A 55 -11.96 -4.16 25.20
C ALA A 55 -10.80 -5.10 25.62
N ILE A 56 -10.94 -5.78 26.77
CA ILE A 56 -9.96 -6.78 27.20
C ILE A 56 -10.01 -8.01 26.27
N LEU A 57 -11.19 -8.46 25.90
CA LEU A 57 -11.38 -9.59 24.97
C LEU A 57 -10.84 -9.27 23.58
N ASP A 58 -11.10 -8.05 23.07
CA ASP A 58 -10.51 -7.55 21.82
C ASP A 58 -8.98 -7.62 21.86
N THR A 59 -8.39 -7.16 22.96
CA THR A 59 -6.94 -7.19 23.15
C THR A 59 -6.40 -8.63 23.20
N ALA A 60 -7.09 -9.52 23.86
CA ALA A 60 -6.70 -10.94 23.95
C ALA A 60 -6.76 -11.64 22.58
N LEU A 61 -7.81 -11.37 21.80
CA LEU A 61 -7.94 -11.87 20.43
C LEU A 61 -6.86 -11.28 19.51
N ALA A 62 -6.63 -9.97 19.56
CA ALA A 62 -5.65 -9.29 18.72
C ALA A 62 -4.20 -9.78 18.96
N ARG A 63 -3.89 -10.23 20.17
CA ARG A 63 -2.57 -10.78 20.55
C ARG A 63 -2.42 -12.27 20.25
N ALA A 64 -3.50 -12.94 19.85
CA ALA A 64 -3.49 -14.36 19.56
C ALA A 64 -2.75 -14.67 18.25
N ASP A 65 -2.19 -15.86 18.16
CA ASP A 65 -1.56 -16.32 16.92
C ASP A 65 -2.59 -16.74 15.85
N ALA A 66 -2.12 -16.93 14.61
CA ALA A 66 -2.97 -17.30 13.48
C ALA A 66 -3.71 -18.63 13.69
N ALA A 67 -3.14 -19.58 14.46
CA ALA A 67 -3.77 -20.86 14.73
C ALA A 67 -4.92 -20.71 15.75
N VAL A 68 -4.81 -19.76 16.67
CA VAL A 68 -5.90 -19.41 17.60
C VAL A 68 -7.04 -18.75 16.83
N HIS A 69 -6.73 -17.80 15.94
CA HIS A 69 -7.74 -17.16 15.10
C HIS A 69 -8.53 -18.18 14.26
N LEU A 70 -7.83 -19.11 13.61
CA LEU A 70 -8.48 -20.15 12.80
C LEU A 70 -9.39 -21.04 13.66
N ARG A 71 -8.95 -21.47 14.85
CA ARG A 71 -9.79 -22.26 15.77
C ARG A 71 -10.99 -21.47 16.27
N PHE A 72 -10.83 -20.19 16.56
CA PHE A 72 -11.88 -19.31 17.00
C PHE A 72 -12.98 -19.17 15.93
N GLU A 73 -12.59 -18.92 14.68
CA GLU A 73 -13.51 -18.85 13.53
C GLU A 73 -14.24 -20.18 13.32
N THR A 74 -13.54 -21.31 13.42
CA THR A 74 -14.14 -22.64 13.31
C THR A 74 -15.21 -22.87 14.39
N LEU A 75 -14.89 -22.58 15.66
CA LEU A 75 -15.82 -22.75 16.78
C LEU A 75 -17.08 -21.88 16.66
N LEU A 76 -16.95 -20.67 16.17
CA LEU A 76 -18.11 -19.78 15.90
C LEU A 76 -18.94 -20.28 14.72
N SER A 77 -18.30 -20.82 13.67
CA SER A 77 -19.01 -21.42 12.53
C SER A 77 -19.78 -22.68 12.94
N GLU A 78 -19.22 -23.54 13.78
CA GLU A 78 -19.87 -24.73 14.32
C GLU A 78 -21.06 -24.39 15.24
N ALA A 79 -20.99 -23.27 15.94
CA ALA A 79 -22.09 -22.75 16.74
C ALA A 79 -23.23 -22.12 15.89
N GLY A 80 -23.17 -22.23 14.56
CA GLY A 80 -24.16 -21.68 13.62
C GLY A 80 -24.08 -20.16 13.47
N ARG A 81 -22.99 -19.56 13.93
CA ARG A 81 -22.63 -18.17 13.69
C ARG A 81 -21.41 -18.11 12.79
N PRO A 82 -21.50 -17.54 11.58
CA PRO A 82 -20.30 -17.08 10.90
C PRO A 82 -19.58 -16.08 11.81
N ALA A 83 -18.26 -16.03 11.77
CA ALA A 83 -17.38 -15.22 12.62
C ALA A 83 -17.57 -13.69 12.53
N ALA A 84 -18.57 -13.24 11.82
CA ALA A 84 -19.18 -11.92 11.90
C ALA A 84 -20.52 -12.09 12.59
N GLY A 85 -20.65 -11.66 13.85
CA GLY A 85 -21.91 -11.68 14.58
C GLY A 85 -23.00 -11.02 13.76
N PRO A 86 -24.21 -11.60 13.69
CA PRO A 86 -25.36 -10.88 13.19
C PRO A 86 -25.73 -9.83 14.24
N GLY A 87 -25.19 -8.63 14.10
CA GLY A 87 -26.06 -7.52 14.41
C GLY A 87 -27.27 -7.74 13.54
N ARG A 88 -28.43 -8.03 14.22
CA ARG A 88 -29.78 -7.94 13.67
C ARG A 88 -29.78 -8.02 12.14
N ARG A 89 -30.37 -9.07 11.55
CA ARG A 89 -30.73 -9.09 10.15
C ARG A 89 -31.44 -7.77 9.81
N VAL A 90 -30.66 -6.76 9.51
CA VAL A 90 -31.07 -5.75 8.58
C VAL A 90 -31.08 -6.51 7.27
N THR A 91 -32.27 -6.74 6.73
CA THR A 91 -32.47 -7.15 5.34
C THR A 91 -31.35 -6.52 4.53
N ALA A 92 -30.62 -7.33 3.75
CA ALA A 92 -29.51 -6.93 2.90
C ALA A 92 -29.91 -5.68 2.10
N SER A 93 -29.62 -4.53 2.65
CA SER A 93 -29.82 -3.24 2.05
C SER A 93 -28.42 -2.71 1.86
N GLY A 94 -27.96 -2.77 0.63
CA GLY A 94 -26.73 -2.12 0.20
C GLY A 94 -26.70 -0.65 0.67
N PRO A 95 -25.62 0.09 0.39
CA PRO A 95 -25.50 1.48 0.84
C PRO A 95 -26.73 2.29 0.48
N ARG A 96 -27.22 3.11 1.39
CA ARG A 96 -28.33 4.04 1.13
C ARG A 96 -27.85 5.16 0.20
N ALA A 97 -28.77 5.82 -0.51
CA ALA A 97 -28.42 6.84 -1.50
C ALA A 97 -27.41 7.89 -0.99
N TRP A 98 -27.63 8.41 0.24
CA TRP A 98 -26.70 9.38 0.85
C TRP A 98 -25.35 8.78 1.30
N GLU A 99 -25.27 7.48 1.51
CA GLU A 99 -24.01 6.81 1.83
C GLU A 99 -23.10 6.72 0.61
N TYR A 100 -23.64 6.61 -0.60
CA TYR A 100 -22.88 6.69 -1.83
C TYR A 100 -22.22 8.06 -2.02
N GLU A 101 -22.94 9.15 -1.70
CA GLU A 101 -22.37 10.50 -1.73
C GLU A 101 -21.24 10.63 -0.72
N SER A 102 -21.49 10.27 0.54
CA SER A 102 -20.48 10.31 1.60
C SER A 102 -19.27 9.44 1.28
N TRP A 103 -19.46 8.26 0.68
CA TRP A 103 -18.38 7.39 0.26
C TRP A 103 -17.54 8.02 -0.85
N THR A 104 -18.20 8.64 -1.83
CA THR A 104 -17.52 9.36 -2.91
C THR A 104 -16.70 10.52 -2.36
N ASP A 105 -17.27 11.34 -1.47
CA ASP A 105 -16.58 12.47 -0.82
C ASP A 105 -15.37 11.98 -0.01
N ASP A 106 -15.51 10.90 0.75
CA ASP A 106 -14.40 10.30 1.49
C ASP A 106 -13.30 9.78 0.55
N LEU A 107 -13.64 9.21 -0.61
CA LEU A 107 -12.64 8.80 -1.61
C LEU A 107 -11.85 9.97 -2.18
N ASP A 108 -12.49 11.11 -2.43
CA ASP A 108 -11.80 12.31 -2.90
C ASP A 108 -10.88 12.87 -1.80
N ARG A 109 -11.30 12.82 -0.55
CA ARG A 109 -10.45 13.16 0.61
C ARG A 109 -9.28 12.21 0.77
N VAL A 110 -9.47 10.89 0.51
CA VAL A 110 -8.39 9.90 0.49
C VAL A 110 -7.35 10.24 -0.56
N VAL A 111 -7.76 10.60 -1.78
CA VAL A 111 -6.83 10.99 -2.86
C VAL A 111 -5.97 12.19 -2.42
N VAL A 112 -6.59 13.21 -1.81
CA VAL A 112 -5.87 14.38 -1.26
C VAL A 112 -4.95 13.96 -0.10
N ALA A 113 -5.40 13.08 0.80
CA ALA A 113 -4.59 12.60 1.92
C ALA A 113 -3.35 11.83 1.44
N LEU A 114 -3.52 10.95 0.44
CA LEU A 114 -2.40 10.21 -0.15
C LEU A 114 -1.40 11.13 -0.85
N SER A 115 -1.85 12.15 -1.56
CA SER A 115 -0.96 13.13 -2.20
C SER A 115 -0.11 13.91 -1.19
N ARG A 116 -0.59 14.07 0.05
CA ARG A 116 0.07 14.73 1.17
C ARG A 116 0.75 13.76 2.15
N GLN A 117 0.74 12.47 1.85
CA GLN A 117 1.24 11.37 2.70
C GLN A 117 0.61 11.33 4.11
N SER A 118 -0.64 11.76 4.23
CA SER A 118 -1.44 11.63 5.46
C SER A 118 -2.02 10.21 5.56
N PHE A 119 -1.15 9.20 5.64
CA PHE A 119 -1.52 7.78 5.53
C PHE A 119 -2.51 7.32 6.59
N ALA A 120 -2.33 7.72 7.86
CA ALA A 120 -3.25 7.35 8.94
C ALA A 120 -4.67 7.88 8.70
N PHE A 121 -4.81 9.10 8.16
CA PHE A 121 -6.10 9.66 7.83
C PHE A 121 -6.74 8.95 6.63
N ALA A 122 -5.96 8.66 5.57
CA ALA A 122 -6.44 7.90 4.42
C ALA A 122 -6.90 6.50 4.84
N ASP A 123 -6.13 5.80 5.67
CA ASP A 123 -6.46 4.47 6.21
C ASP A 123 -7.78 4.49 7.00
N THR A 124 -7.97 5.48 7.86
CA THR A 124 -9.21 5.66 8.63
C THR A 124 -10.44 5.82 7.72
N LEU A 125 -10.33 6.64 6.66
CA LEU A 125 -11.44 6.85 5.72
C LEU A 125 -11.73 5.59 4.90
N LEU A 126 -10.70 4.90 4.41
CA LEU A 126 -10.85 3.65 3.68
C LEU A 126 -11.44 2.55 4.56
N GLY A 127 -10.93 2.40 5.78
CA GLY A 127 -11.39 1.40 6.74
C GLY A 127 -12.86 1.56 7.12
N ARG A 128 -13.40 2.78 7.13
CA ARG A 128 -14.82 3.06 7.38
C ARG A 128 -15.74 2.31 6.42
N TRP A 129 -15.38 2.27 5.14
CA TRP A 129 -16.20 1.69 4.09
C TRP A 129 -15.86 0.22 3.83
N LEU A 130 -14.58 -0.12 3.76
CA LEU A 130 -14.13 -1.48 3.51
C LEU A 130 -14.43 -2.44 4.67
N GLY A 131 -14.55 -1.94 5.90
CA GLY A 131 -14.96 -2.74 7.06
C GLY A 131 -16.48 -2.84 7.26
N ARG A 132 -17.25 -2.08 6.48
CA ARG A 132 -18.72 -2.01 6.67
C ARG A 132 -19.50 -2.83 5.66
N PHE A 133 -19.00 -2.95 4.44
CA PHE A 133 -19.69 -3.62 3.35
C PHE A 133 -18.86 -4.75 2.79
N GLU A 134 -19.52 -5.86 2.46
CA GLU A 134 -18.93 -6.99 1.76
C GLU A 134 -19.29 -6.94 0.26
N PRO A 135 -18.36 -7.24 -0.67
CA PRO A 135 -18.61 -7.16 -2.11
C PRO A 135 -19.91 -7.85 -2.59
N PRO A 136 -20.29 -9.04 -2.07
CA PRO A 136 -21.53 -9.72 -2.52
C PRO A 136 -22.82 -9.02 -2.13
N GLU A 137 -22.78 -8.06 -1.21
CA GLU A 137 -23.95 -7.32 -0.73
C GLU A 137 -24.17 -6.01 -1.50
N LEU A 138 -23.24 -5.66 -2.41
CA LEU A 138 -23.21 -4.39 -3.11
C LEU A 138 -23.84 -4.51 -4.49
N ASP A 139 -24.57 -3.47 -4.88
CA ASP A 139 -24.91 -3.23 -6.28
C ASP A 139 -23.68 -2.75 -7.08
N ASP A 140 -23.83 -2.57 -8.39
CA ASP A 140 -22.73 -2.16 -9.27
C ASP A 140 -22.07 -0.86 -8.83
N LYS A 141 -22.85 0.11 -8.32
CA LYS A 141 -22.33 1.39 -7.82
C LYS A 141 -21.50 1.20 -6.54
N GLY A 142 -22.03 0.42 -5.60
CA GLY A 142 -21.33 0.06 -4.36
C GLY A 142 -20.07 -0.74 -4.63
N LEU A 143 -20.14 -1.74 -5.52
CA LEU A 143 -19.00 -2.55 -5.91
C LEU A 143 -17.91 -1.70 -6.60
N TYR A 144 -18.31 -0.72 -7.41
CA TYR A 144 -17.38 0.24 -8.02
C TYR A 144 -16.64 1.07 -6.95
N LEU A 145 -17.36 1.61 -5.97
CA LEU A 145 -16.77 2.39 -4.87
C LEU A 145 -15.87 1.51 -3.98
N PHE A 146 -16.29 0.28 -3.71
CA PHE A 146 -15.48 -0.71 -2.99
C PHE A 146 -14.18 -1.02 -3.72
N ALA A 147 -14.25 -1.27 -5.03
CA ALA A 147 -13.07 -1.52 -5.87
C ALA A 147 -12.13 -0.31 -5.90
N ARG A 148 -12.66 0.93 -5.99
CA ARG A 148 -11.86 2.15 -5.89
C ARG A 148 -11.19 2.29 -4.53
N SER A 149 -11.92 2.03 -3.43
CA SER A 149 -11.39 2.07 -2.07
C SER A 149 -10.24 1.06 -1.90
N THR A 150 -10.44 -0.17 -2.40
CA THR A 150 -9.43 -1.24 -2.34
C THR A 150 -8.19 -0.90 -3.18
N ALA A 151 -8.37 -0.27 -4.35
CA ALA A 151 -7.25 0.21 -5.16
C ALA A 151 -6.44 1.30 -4.44
N LEU A 152 -7.10 2.28 -3.81
CA LEU A 152 -6.46 3.33 -3.02
C LEU A 152 -5.79 2.78 -1.75
N LEU A 153 -6.36 1.73 -1.14
CA LEU A 153 -5.68 0.99 -0.07
C LEU A 153 -4.38 0.35 -0.58
N GLY A 154 -4.40 -0.20 -1.79
CA GLY A 154 -3.20 -0.69 -2.46
C GLY A 154 -2.14 0.41 -2.66
N ASP A 155 -2.54 1.62 -3.09
CA ASP A 155 -1.62 2.76 -3.22
C ASP A 155 -1.00 3.15 -1.88
N LEU A 156 -1.80 3.23 -0.82
CA LEU A 156 -1.35 3.50 0.55
C LEU A 156 -0.33 2.46 1.00
N GLN A 157 -0.64 1.18 0.87
CA GLN A 157 0.22 0.06 1.28
C GLN A 157 1.54 0.04 0.48
N ARG A 158 1.49 0.32 -0.83
CA ARG A 158 2.68 0.44 -1.69
C ARG A 158 3.59 1.57 -1.18
N ASP A 159 3.06 2.74 -0.92
CA ASP A 159 3.83 3.90 -0.51
C ASP A 159 4.42 3.73 0.91
N GLN A 160 3.73 3.00 1.77
CA GLN A 160 4.27 2.54 3.05
C GLN A 160 5.25 1.36 2.92
N GLY A 161 5.35 0.74 1.75
CA GLY A 161 6.27 -0.37 1.48
C GLY A 161 5.78 -1.75 1.90
N ALA A 162 4.48 -1.90 2.16
CA ALA A 162 3.81 -3.19 2.35
C ALA A 162 3.46 -3.79 0.97
N VAL A 163 4.46 -4.31 0.27
CA VAL A 163 4.38 -4.66 -1.16
C VAL A 163 3.76 -6.04 -1.39
N LEU A 164 4.21 -7.05 -0.63
CA LEU A 164 3.80 -8.47 -0.76
C LEU A 164 3.30 -9.01 0.58
N GLY A 165 2.34 -9.94 0.53
CA GLY A 165 1.76 -10.61 1.69
C GLY A 165 0.24 -10.47 1.75
N PRO A 166 -0.41 -10.98 2.80
CA PRO A 166 -1.87 -10.97 2.94
C PRO A 166 -2.48 -9.58 3.05
N LEU A 167 -1.78 -8.65 3.70
CA LEU A 167 -2.20 -7.25 3.88
C LEU A 167 -1.25 -6.33 3.10
N SER A 168 -1.23 -6.48 1.78
CA SER A 168 -0.27 -5.80 0.93
C SER A 168 -0.91 -5.14 -0.28
N ALA A 169 -0.16 -4.23 -0.89
CA ALA A 169 -0.54 -3.58 -2.13
C ALA A 169 -0.90 -4.59 -3.23
N HIS A 170 -0.11 -5.67 -3.36
CA HIS A 170 -0.40 -6.73 -4.33
C HIS A 170 -1.79 -7.34 -4.10
N HIS A 171 -2.10 -7.73 -2.86
CA HIS A 171 -3.39 -8.33 -2.53
C HIS A 171 -4.55 -7.37 -2.80
N SER A 172 -4.42 -6.11 -2.38
CA SER A 172 -5.43 -5.08 -2.61
C SER A 172 -5.65 -4.81 -4.09
N TYR A 173 -4.59 -4.71 -4.90
CA TYR A 173 -4.74 -4.51 -6.35
C TYR A 173 -5.38 -5.70 -7.05
N VAL A 174 -5.05 -6.94 -6.66
CA VAL A 174 -5.69 -8.15 -7.21
C VAL A 174 -7.19 -8.17 -6.86
N GLY A 175 -7.55 -7.85 -5.61
CA GLY A 175 -8.95 -7.76 -5.19
C GLY A 175 -9.74 -6.69 -5.95
N ALA A 176 -9.19 -5.48 -6.05
CA ALA A 176 -9.80 -4.39 -6.82
C ALA A 176 -9.94 -4.74 -8.31
N ARG A 177 -8.92 -5.40 -8.89
CA ARG A 177 -8.95 -5.86 -10.28
C ARG A 177 -10.07 -6.87 -10.53
N SER A 178 -10.27 -7.82 -9.60
CA SER A 178 -11.36 -8.79 -9.68
C SER A 178 -12.73 -8.09 -9.67
N ALA A 179 -12.95 -7.13 -8.79
CA ALA A 179 -14.20 -6.37 -8.73
C ALA A 179 -14.44 -5.54 -10.01
N PHE A 180 -13.42 -4.87 -10.55
CA PHE A 180 -13.56 -4.17 -11.84
C PHE A 180 -13.75 -5.12 -13.02
N THR A 181 -13.24 -6.36 -12.94
CA THR A 181 -13.52 -7.38 -13.96
C THR A 181 -14.98 -7.81 -13.92
N GLN A 182 -15.55 -7.98 -12.72
CA GLN A 182 -16.97 -8.29 -12.55
C GLN A 182 -17.87 -7.16 -13.10
N LEU A 183 -17.44 -5.91 -12.97
CA LEU A 183 -18.14 -4.73 -13.47
C LEU A 183 -17.91 -4.45 -14.96
N ASP A 184 -17.08 -5.23 -15.63
CA ASP A 184 -16.66 -5.01 -17.03
C ASP A 184 -16.14 -3.59 -17.30
N ILE A 185 -15.16 -3.12 -16.50
CA ILE A 185 -14.55 -1.80 -16.65
C ILE A 185 -13.09 -1.95 -17.13
N PRO A 186 -12.87 -2.14 -18.45
CA PRO A 186 -11.56 -2.50 -19.01
C PRO A 186 -10.44 -1.52 -18.67
N ARG A 187 -10.76 -0.21 -18.68
CA ARG A 187 -9.77 0.83 -18.32
C ARG A 187 -9.24 0.67 -16.90
N ARG A 188 -10.13 0.42 -15.92
CA ARG A 188 -9.73 0.24 -14.51
C ARG A 188 -8.90 -1.03 -14.33
N ILE A 189 -9.24 -2.09 -15.04
CA ILE A 189 -8.47 -3.34 -15.05
C ILE A 189 -7.06 -3.06 -15.55
N ALA A 190 -6.89 -2.38 -16.68
CA ALA A 190 -5.57 -2.05 -17.24
C ALA A 190 -4.76 -1.11 -16.34
N GLN A 191 -5.39 -0.16 -15.64
CA GLN A 191 -4.73 0.70 -14.64
C GLN A 191 -4.19 -0.13 -13.45
N LEU A 192 -4.92 -1.15 -13.01
CA LEU A 192 -4.45 -2.06 -11.95
C LEU A 192 -3.37 -3.02 -12.45
N ASP A 193 -3.44 -3.47 -13.73
CA ASP A 193 -2.34 -4.21 -14.34
C ASP A 193 -1.04 -3.39 -14.32
N LEU A 194 -1.12 -2.07 -14.57
CA LEU A 194 0.01 -1.15 -14.42
C LEU A 194 0.53 -1.08 -12.96
N SER A 195 -0.38 -0.97 -11.99
CA SER A 195 -0.01 -0.98 -10.56
C SER A 195 0.65 -2.31 -10.14
N LEU A 196 0.16 -3.43 -10.64
CA LEU A 196 0.75 -4.76 -10.39
C LEU A 196 2.14 -4.90 -11.03
N ALA A 197 2.38 -4.30 -12.20
CA ALA A 197 3.70 -4.24 -12.80
C ALA A 197 4.68 -3.43 -11.94
N VAL A 198 4.22 -2.33 -11.32
CA VAL A 198 5.02 -1.58 -10.32
C VAL A 198 5.38 -2.46 -9.11
N ILE A 199 4.45 -3.27 -8.62
CA ILE A 199 4.73 -4.23 -7.54
C ILE A 199 5.80 -5.25 -7.96
N ALA A 200 5.74 -5.76 -9.18
CA ALA A 200 6.76 -6.68 -9.69
C ALA A 200 8.14 -6.00 -9.74
N GLU A 201 8.22 -4.77 -10.23
CA GLU A 201 9.45 -3.96 -10.25
C GLU A 201 10.00 -3.72 -8.84
N MET A 202 9.15 -3.29 -7.90
CA MET A 202 9.53 -3.05 -6.50
C MET A 202 9.99 -4.33 -5.78
N SER A 203 9.56 -5.49 -6.27
CA SER A 203 9.95 -6.82 -5.76
C SER A 203 11.20 -7.37 -6.46
N GLY A 204 11.87 -6.59 -7.33
CA GLY A 204 13.08 -6.99 -8.04
C GLY A 204 12.85 -7.88 -9.27
N LYS A 205 11.61 -8.11 -9.68
CA LYS A 205 11.27 -8.90 -10.88
C LYS A 205 11.33 -8.02 -12.14
N LEU A 206 12.52 -7.45 -12.42
CA LEU A 206 12.70 -6.37 -13.39
C LEU A 206 12.31 -6.76 -14.82
N GLU A 207 12.74 -7.93 -15.31
CA GLU A 207 12.39 -8.41 -16.64
C GLU A 207 10.88 -8.64 -16.80
N THR A 208 10.23 -9.21 -15.78
CA THR A 208 8.78 -9.41 -15.77
C THR A 208 8.04 -8.07 -15.79
N ALA A 209 8.50 -7.11 -14.99
CA ALA A 209 7.92 -5.77 -14.96
C ALA A 209 8.08 -5.07 -16.31
N ALA A 210 9.27 -5.11 -16.93
CA ALA A 210 9.54 -4.51 -18.23
C ALA A 210 8.57 -5.04 -19.30
N ARG A 211 8.40 -6.37 -19.40
CA ARG A 211 7.46 -6.99 -20.36
C ARG A 211 6.01 -6.56 -20.12
N HIS A 212 5.57 -6.46 -18.86
CA HIS A 212 4.22 -5.98 -18.55
C HIS A 212 4.06 -4.51 -18.95
N TYR A 213 5.04 -3.67 -18.64
CA TYR A 213 5.01 -2.26 -19.04
C TYR A 213 5.01 -2.08 -20.56
N GLU A 214 5.78 -2.88 -21.31
CA GLU A 214 5.77 -2.86 -22.77
C GLU A 214 4.38 -3.17 -23.34
N SER A 215 3.71 -4.19 -22.82
CA SER A 215 2.35 -4.53 -23.26
C SER A 215 1.35 -3.42 -22.93
N LEU A 216 1.48 -2.78 -21.75
CA LEU A 216 0.61 -1.69 -21.31
C LEU A 216 0.89 -0.36 -22.03
N ALA A 217 2.12 -0.15 -22.52
CA ALA A 217 2.48 1.04 -23.30
C ALA A 217 1.75 1.14 -24.65
N VAL A 218 1.16 0.05 -25.11
CA VAL A 218 0.38 -0.04 -26.36
C VAL A 218 -1.08 -0.46 -26.13
N ASP A 219 -1.50 -0.59 -24.89
CA ASP A 219 -2.85 -1.05 -24.53
C ASP A 219 -3.88 0.07 -24.73
N ASP A 220 -4.81 -0.14 -25.66
CA ASP A 220 -5.85 0.85 -26.00
C ASP A 220 -6.88 1.08 -24.89
N ARG A 221 -6.96 0.19 -23.91
CA ARG A 221 -7.79 0.40 -22.70
C ARG A 221 -7.27 1.55 -21.84
N LEU A 222 -5.97 1.89 -21.93
CA LEU A 222 -5.32 2.96 -21.19
C LEU A 222 -5.41 4.30 -21.92
N SER A 223 -5.42 5.38 -21.15
CA SER A 223 -5.29 6.74 -21.70
C SER A 223 -3.89 6.96 -22.31
N ARG A 224 -3.76 7.96 -23.17
CA ARG A 224 -2.44 8.37 -23.71
C ARG A 224 -1.43 8.63 -22.59
N ARG A 225 -1.86 9.28 -21.51
CA ARG A 225 -1.04 9.54 -20.31
C ARG A 225 -0.61 8.26 -19.63
N ASP A 226 -1.53 7.31 -19.40
CA ASP A 226 -1.20 6.03 -18.74
C ASP A 226 -0.23 5.19 -19.60
N ARG A 227 -0.40 5.22 -20.93
CA ARG A 227 0.54 4.56 -21.87
C ARG A 227 1.93 5.21 -21.86
N ALA A 228 2.01 6.54 -21.80
CA ALA A 228 3.27 7.25 -21.66
C ALA A 228 3.98 6.91 -20.34
N ARG A 229 3.22 6.79 -19.23
CA ARG A 229 3.72 6.29 -17.96
C ARG A 229 4.26 4.87 -18.06
N ALA A 230 3.51 3.96 -18.68
CA ALA A 230 3.96 2.60 -18.90
C ALA A 230 5.30 2.57 -19.67
N ARG A 231 5.45 3.39 -20.73
CA ARG A 231 6.69 3.54 -21.48
C ARG A 231 7.84 4.06 -20.62
N LEU A 232 7.60 5.06 -19.78
CA LEU A 232 8.59 5.56 -18.83
C LEU A 232 9.06 4.46 -17.87
N TRP A 233 8.13 3.62 -17.39
CA TRP A 233 8.44 2.52 -16.49
C TRP A 233 9.18 1.38 -17.17
N VAL A 234 8.99 1.13 -18.49
CA VAL A 234 9.88 0.24 -19.26
C VAL A 234 11.33 0.69 -19.10
N GLY A 235 11.60 1.97 -19.38
CA GLY A 235 12.94 2.54 -19.22
C GLY A 235 13.45 2.42 -17.78
N THR A 236 12.58 2.63 -16.78
CA THR A 236 12.98 2.51 -15.37
C THR A 236 13.39 1.07 -15.01
N ALA A 237 12.64 0.06 -15.43
CA ALA A 237 12.97 -1.34 -15.18
C ALA A 237 14.28 -1.73 -15.89
N LEU A 238 14.44 -1.34 -17.15
CA LEU A 238 15.67 -1.58 -17.93
C LEU A 238 16.90 -0.90 -17.31
N SER A 239 16.76 0.34 -16.82
CA SER A 239 17.87 1.03 -16.16
C SER A 239 18.27 0.35 -14.85
N LYS A 240 17.31 -0.14 -14.07
CA LYS A 240 17.57 -0.92 -12.85
C LYS A 240 18.26 -2.25 -13.15
N ASP A 241 17.98 -2.82 -14.31
CA ASP A 241 18.60 -4.05 -14.81
C ASP A 241 19.98 -3.82 -15.46
N GLY A 242 20.47 -2.57 -15.48
CA GLY A 242 21.80 -2.21 -15.99
C GLY A 242 21.83 -1.78 -17.46
N ASN A 243 20.72 -1.81 -18.19
CA ASN A 243 20.65 -1.39 -19.61
C ASN A 243 20.37 0.11 -19.72
N HIS A 244 21.30 0.93 -19.24
CA HIS A 244 21.10 2.37 -19.06
C HIS A 244 20.93 3.16 -20.35
N ASP A 245 21.73 2.86 -21.39
CA ASP A 245 21.68 3.60 -22.66
C ASP A 245 20.35 3.38 -23.42
N TYR A 246 19.88 2.16 -23.45
CA TYR A 246 18.59 1.87 -24.06
C TYR A 246 17.45 2.44 -23.24
N ALA A 247 17.53 2.33 -21.92
CA ALA A 247 16.59 2.92 -20.99
C ALA A 247 16.42 4.42 -21.21
N ALA A 248 17.54 5.17 -21.33
CA ALA A 248 17.51 6.61 -21.59
C ALA A 248 16.78 6.96 -22.89
N ARG A 249 16.97 6.19 -23.97
CA ARG A 249 16.24 6.39 -25.25
C ARG A 249 14.74 6.20 -25.09
N VAL A 250 14.32 5.14 -24.38
CA VAL A 250 12.88 4.86 -24.12
C VAL A 250 12.26 5.96 -23.27
N MET A 251 12.98 6.41 -22.23
CA MET A 251 12.52 7.50 -21.34
C MET A 251 12.38 8.83 -22.08
N LEU A 252 13.32 9.16 -22.99
CA LEU A 252 13.21 10.38 -23.82
C LEU A 252 11.97 10.41 -24.70
N ALA A 253 11.53 9.23 -25.23
CA ALA A 253 10.28 9.16 -25.97
C ALA A 253 9.07 9.44 -25.06
N ALA A 254 9.04 8.86 -23.86
CA ALA A 254 7.99 9.12 -22.88
C ALA A 254 7.97 10.60 -22.41
N THR A 255 9.13 11.24 -22.28
CA THR A 255 9.24 12.66 -21.91
C THR A 255 8.56 13.55 -22.93
N ARG A 256 8.76 13.27 -24.24
CA ARG A 256 8.07 14.00 -25.32
C ARG A 256 6.55 13.78 -25.28
N ASP A 257 6.11 12.55 -24.99
CA ASP A 257 4.67 12.28 -24.84
C ASP A 257 4.06 13.15 -23.72
N PHE A 258 4.74 13.33 -22.58
CA PHE A 258 4.26 14.17 -21.47
C PHE A 258 4.28 15.66 -21.82
N GLU A 259 5.26 16.12 -22.58
CA GLU A 259 5.32 17.47 -23.09
C GLU A 259 4.13 17.76 -24.03
N ASP A 260 3.87 16.88 -25.01
CA ASP A 260 2.74 16.95 -25.93
C ASP A 260 1.38 16.90 -25.22
N LEU A 261 1.31 16.22 -24.08
CA LEU A 261 0.09 16.07 -23.27
C LEU A 261 -0.09 17.20 -22.24
N ALA A 262 0.89 18.13 -22.13
CA ALA A 262 0.93 19.16 -21.10
C ALA A 262 0.80 18.61 -19.67
N GLU A 263 1.54 17.54 -19.35
CA GLU A 263 1.55 16.86 -18.04
C GLU A 263 2.86 17.18 -17.27
N PRO A 264 2.97 18.36 -16.64
CA PRO A 264 4.24 18.85 -16.07
C PRO A 264 4.78 17.99 -14.94
N ASP A 265 3.90 17.38 -14.12
CA ASP A 265 4.34 16.52 -13.03
C ASP A 265 4.95 15.20 -13.54
N ASP A 266 4.32 14.56 -14.55
CA ASP A 266 4.87 13.35 -15.18
C ASP A 266 6.15 13.67 -15.98
N TRP A 267 6.23 14.83 -16.58
CA TRP A 267 7.41 15.33 -17.27
C TRP A 267 8.59 15.54 -16.30
N SER A 268 8.35 16.12 -15.13
CA SER A 268 9.36 16.22 -14.06
C SER A 268 9.85 14.84 -13.59
N VAL A 269 8.91 13.89 -13.36
CA VAL A 269 9.25 12.51 -13.01
C VAL A 269 10.09 11.84 -14.10
N ALA A 270 9.77 12.07 -15.38
CA ALA A 270 10.54 11.50 -16.50
C ALA A 270 12.00 12.02 -16.51
N HIS A 271 12.22 13.32 -16.26
CA HIS A 271 13.56 13.90 -16.14
C HIS A 271 14.33 13.32 -14.94
N GLN A 272 13.67 13.10 -13.79
CA GLN A 272 14.27 12.39 -12.66
C GLN A 272 14.74 10.98 -13.04
N LYS A 273 13.95 10.23 -13.81
CA LYS A 273 14.33 8.87 -14.26
C LYS A 273 15.45 8.91 -15.28
N LEU A 274 15.44 9.86 -16.19
CA LEU A 274 16.55 10.11 -17.12
C LEU A 274 17.87 10.42 -16.38
N ALA A 275 17.81 11.26 -15.36
CA ALA A 275 18.98 11.57 -14.52
C ALA A 275 19.59 10.30 -13.92
N LEU A 276 18.76 9.42 -13.36
CA LEU A 276 19.22 8.15 -12.78
C LEU A 276 19.76 7.18 -13.83
N ALA A 277 19.19 7.14 -15.04
CA ALA A 277 19.70 6.32 -16.14
C ALA A 277 21.09 6.82 -16.60
N HIS A 278 21.27 8.14 -16.78
CA HIS A 278 22.56 8.73 -17.13
C HIS A 278 23.61 8.53 -16.03
N ARG A 279 23.21 8.63 -14.74
CA ARG A 279 24.09 8.27 -13.63
C ARG A 279 24.58 6.81 -13.75
N GLY A 280 23.67 5.89 -14.04
CA GLY A 280 23.99 4.47 -14.21
C GLY A 280 24.92 4.21 -15.41
N ALA A 281 24.79 5.00 -16.49
CA ALA A 281 25.69 4.98 -17.65
C ALA A 281 27.05 5.66 -17.38
N GLY A 282 27.26 6.31 -16.22
CA GLY A 282 28.48 7.04 -15.90
C GLY A 282 28.53 8.47 -16.45
N ASP A 283 27.49 8.97 -17.12
CA ASP A 283 27.40 10.33 -17.65
C ASP A 283 26.85 11.29 -16.57
N LEU A 284 27.69 11.63 -15.61
CA LEU A 284 27.33 12.46 -14.46
C LEU A 284 26.94 13.88 -14.88
N THR A 285 27.49 14.40 -15.97
CA THR A 285 27.15 15.74 -16.47
C THR A 285 25.67 15.80 -16.89
N LYS A 286 25.21 14.83 -17.70
CA LYS A 286 23.80 14.76 -18.06
C LYS A 286 22.92 14.39 -16.88
N ALA A 287 23.38 13.52 -15.98
CA ALA A 287 22.64 13.18 -14.77
C ALA A 287 22.32 14.43 -13.95
N LEU A 288 23.31 15.31 -13.70
CA LEU A 288 23.10 16.58 -12.99
C LEU A 288 22.18 17.52 -13.78
N GLN A 289 22.38 17.66 -15.08
CA GLN A 289 21.50 18.49 -15.91
C GLN A 289 20.02 18.06 -15.82
N PHE A 290 19.74 16.77 -15.96
CA PHE A 290 18.37 16.27 -15.92
C PHE A 290 17.75 16.35 -14.54
N ILE A 291 18.50 16.13 -13.44
CA ILE A 291 17.94 16.26 -12.09
C ILE A 291 17.64 17.73 -11.74
N ASP A 292 18.46 18.68 -12.21
CA ASP A 292 18.19 20.10 -12.02
C ASP A 292 16.92 20.55 -12.77
N ILE A 293 16.73 20.07 -13.99
CA ILE A 293 15.48 20.28 -14.74
C ILE A 293 14.28 19.73 -13.93
N ALA A 294 14.36 18.48 -13.45
CA ALA A 294 13.29 17.86 -12.67
C ALA A 294 12.96 18.66 -11.40
N ARG A 295 13.98 19.18 -10.71
CA ARG A 295 13.80 19.95 -9.46
C ARG A 295 13.23 21.34 -9.70
N SER A 296 13.64 22.02 -10.78
CA SER A 296 13.19 23.37 -11.11
C SER A 296 11.75 23.41 -11.66
N THR A 297 11.25 22.30 -12.20
CA THR A 297 9.95 22.21 -12.86
C THR A 297 8.89 21.47 -12.05
N ALA A 298 9.26 20.92 -10.89
CA ALA A 298 8.30 20.29 -9.98
C ALA A 298 7.24 21.31 -9.53
N THR A 299 5.98 21.10 -9.98
CA THR A 299 4.85 21.99 -9.67
C THR A 299 4.12 21.59 -8.41
N THR A 300 4.25 20.34 -8.01
CA THR A 300 3.54 19.77 -6.87
C THR A 300 4.40 19.83 -5.60
N ASP A 301 3.89 20.47 -4.55
CA ASP A 301 4.53 20.47 -3.22
C ASP A 301 4.20 19.15 -2.46
N SER A 302 4.45 18.01 -3.13
CA SER A 302 4.25 16.69 -2.56
C SER A 302 5.50 16.26 -1.79
N PRO A 303 5.40 15.93 -0.49
CA PRO A 303 6.53 15.39 0.27
C PRO A 303 7.17 14.17 -0.38
N MET A 304 6.37 13.28 -0.97
CA MET A 304 6.85 12.11 -1.69
C MET A 304 7.72 12.49 -2.90
N GLN A 305 7.27 13.47 -3.70
CA GLN A 305 8.04 13.91 -4.86
C GLN A 305 9.35 14.57 -4.44
N ARG A 306 9.33 15.41 -3.41
CA ARG A 306 10.55 16.03 -2.85
C ARG A 306 11.55 14.97 -2.38
N VAL A 307 11.11 14.00 -1.57
CA VAL A 307 11.98 12.90 -1.13
C VAL A 307 12.56 12.12 -2.31
N ARG A 308 11.76 11.85 -3.36
CA ARG A 308 12.26 11.14 -4.56
C ARG A 308 13.30 11.95 -5.34
N LEU A 309 13.06 13.25 -5.51
CA LEU A 309 14.00 14.15 -6.21
C LEU A 309 15.30 14.29 -5.43
N ASP A 310 15.23 14.52 -4.13
CA ASP A 310 16.42 14.66 -3.27
C ASP A 310 17.18 13.34 -3.15
N THR A 311 16.47 12.19 -3.08
CA THR A 311 17.12 10.87 -3.13
C THR A 311 17.88 10.67 -4.45
N ALA A 312 17.29 11.04 -5.58
CA ALA A 312 17.94 10.92 -6.89
C ALA A 312 19.14 11.87 -6.98
N HIS A 313 19.01 13.12 -6.56
CA HIS A 313 20.08 14.11 -6.55
C HIS A 313 21.25 13.67 -5.65
N GLY A 314 20.96 13.30 -4.39
CA GLY A 314 22.00 12.79 -3.49
C GLY A 314 22.69 11.54 -4.05
N HIS A 315 21.96 10.64 -4.69
CA HIS A 315 22.55 9.44 -5.33
C HIS A 315 23.47 9.79 -6.51
N ILE A 316 23.16 10.85 -7.27
CA ILE A 316 24.03 11.35 -8.35
C ILE A 316 25.30 11.97 -7.77
N LEU A 317 25.17 12.85 -6.77
CA LEU A 317 26.31 13.49 -6.09
C LEU A 317 27.25 12.47 -5.46
N LEU A 318 26.75 11.37 -4.92
CA LEU A 318 27.56 10.29 -4.35
C LEU A 318 28.43 9.56 -5.39
N SER A 319 28.12 9.69 -6.68
CA SER A 319 28.91 9.05 -7.75
C SER A 319 30.23 9.77 -8.07
N ASP A 320 30.38 11.01 -7.59
CA ASP A 320 31.61 11.78 -7.69
C ASP A 320 32.25 11.97 -6.30
N PRO A 321 33.54 11.60 -6.12
CA PRO A 321 34.25 11.82 -4.86
C PRO A 321 34.24 13.28 -4.38
N ALA A 322 34.26 14.26 -5.31
CA ALA A 322 34.29 15.67 -4.98
C ALA A 322 33.00 16.20 -4.37
N THR A 323 31.85 15.58 -4.67
CA THR A 323 30.52 15.99 -4.19
C THR A 323 29.91 14.97 -3.22
N ARG A 324 30.70 13.99 -2.77
CA ARG A 324 30.20 12.89 -1.92
C ARG A 324 29.57 13.36 -0.62
N ASP A 325 30.23 14.30 0.07
CA ASP A 325 29.74 14.80 1.36
C ASP A 325 28.43 15.57 1.20
N ASP A 326 28.28 16.36 0.15
CA ASP A 326 27.04 17.05 -0.20
C ASP A 326 25.94 16.02 -0.50
N GLY A 327 26.27 14.95 -1.22
CA GLY A 327 25.36 13.85 -1.52
C GLY A 327 24.85 13.14 -0.25
N LEU A 328 25.73 12.91 0.73
CA LEU A 328 25.36 12.34 2.03
C LEU A 328 24.41 13.27 2.79
N GLN A 329 24.69 14.57 2.80
CA GLN A 329 23.85 15.56 3.47
C GLN A 329 22.43 15.57 2.85
N VAL A 330 22.33 15.61 1.52
CA VAL A 330 21.04 15.59 0.81
C VAL A 330 20.25 14.32 1.14
N LEU A 331 20.91 13.15 1.19
CA LEU A 331 20.26 11.90 1.57
C LEU A 331 19.83 11.87 3.04
N ASP A 332 20.55 12.53 3.95
CA ASP A 332 20.16 12.66 5.35
C ASP A 332 18.87 13.46 5.51
N GLU A 333 18.75 14.56 4.77
CA GLU A 333 17.56 15.39 4.79
C GLU A 333 16.35 14.66 4.18
N ALA A 334 16.57 13.97 3.05
CA ALA A 334 15.56 13.13 2.43
C ALA A 334 15.08 11.99 3.37
N ALA A 335 16.02 11.36 4.10
CA ALA A 335 15.69 10.31 5.06
C ALA A 335 14.86 10.84 6.25
N LYS A 336 15.21 12.01 6.79
CA LYS A 336 14.44 12.67 7.85
C LYS A 336 13.01 12.94 7.40
N MET A 337 12.85 13.49 6.19
CA MET A 337 11.51 13.74 5.63
C MET A 337 10.76 12.45 5.38
N ALA A 338 11.38 11.41 4.81
CA ALA A 338 10.76 10.12 4.59
C ALA A 338 10.28 9.48 5.90
N ALA A 339 11.08 9.57 6.97
CA ALA A 339 10.70 9.11 8.31
C ALA A 339 9.52 9.90 8.88
N GLN A 340 9.55 11.23 8.78
CA GLN A 340 8.49 12.11 9.26
C GLN A 340 7.11 11.78 8.65
N TYR A 341 7.08 11.43 7.37
CA TYR A 341 5.86 11.12 6.63
C TYR A 341 5.54 9.61 6.53
N GLY A 342 6.29 8.74 7.22
CA GLY A 342 6.05 7.29 7.22
C GLY A 342 6.30 6.60 5.87
N MET A 343 7.17 7.15 5.03
CA MET A 343 7.50 6.63 3.70
C MET A 343 8.54 5.51 3.80
N SER A 344 8.19 4.38 4.41
CA SER A 344 9.13 3.31 4.75
C SER A 344 9.84 2.71 3.54
N HIS A 345 9.20 2.70 2.35
CA HIS A 345 9.84 2.24 1.13
C HIS A 345 10.98 3.18 0.68
N GLN A 346 10.75 4.50 0.72
CA GLN A 346 11.76 5.49 0.35
C GLN A 346 12.92 5.45 1.35
N LEU A 347 12.63 5.33 2.63
CA LEU A 347 13.64 5.22 3.68
C LEU A 347 14.57 4.01 3.43
N ARG A 348 14.01 2.83 3.17
CA ARG A 348 14.81 1.64 2.80
C ARG A 348 15.65 1.84 1.54
N SER A 349 15.11 2.56 0.53
CA SER A 349 15.88 2.88 -0.69
C SER A 349 17.07 3.77 -0.39
N ILE A 350 16.92 4.81 0.44
CA ILE A 350 17.99 5.71 0.86
C ILE A 350 19.07 4.94 1.64
N GLU A 351 18.66 4.10 2.58
CA GLU A 351 19.57 3.26 3.36
C GLU A 351 20.36 2.29 2.49
N GLY A 352 19.71 1.69 1.48
CA GLY A 352 20.37 0.83 0.49
C GLY A 352 21.45 1.57 -0.30
N ILE A 353 21.17 2.80 -0.73
CA ILE A 353 22.15 3.65 -1.44
C ILE A 353 23.38 3.92 -0.53
N ARG A 354 23.16 4.28 0.72
CA ARG A 354 24.25 4.56 1.70
C ARG A 354 25.11 3.33 1.97
N THR A 355 24.48 2.18 2.17
CA THR A 355 25.18 0.92 2.48
C THR A 355 26.08 0.47 1.33
N THR A 356 25.61 0.64 0.09
CA THR A 356 26.40 0.28 -1.10
C THR A 356 27.73 1.05 -1.16
N ILE A 357 27.74 2.33 -0.78
CA ILE A 357 28.93 3.18 -0.81
C ILE A 357 29.88 2.87 0.33
N GLN A 358 29.36 2.58 1.52
CA GLN A 358 30.20 2.20 2.66
C GLN A 358 30.87 0.84 2.43
N GLY A 359 30.20 -0.09 1.71
CA GLY A 359 30.75 -1.39 1.33
C GLY A 359 31.88 -1.32 0.30
N THR A 360 31.84 -0.35 -0.61
CA THR A 360 32.92 -0.13 -1.63
C THR A 360 34.18 0.52 -1.07
N GLY A 361 34.10 1.09 0.15
CA GLY A 361 35.26 1.72 0.84
C GLY A 361 36.10 0.79 1.71
N ARG A 362 35.72 -0.46 1.91
CA ARG A 362 36.52 -1.44 2.65
C ARG A 362 37.48 -2.18 1.69
N PRO A 363 38.81 -2.05 1.81
CA PRO A 363 39.73 -2.87 1.05
C PRO A 363 39.48 -4.35 1.39
N ARG A 364 39.34 -5.21 0.36
CA ARG A 364 39.29 -6.67 0.58
C ARG A 364 40.59 -7.06 1.32
N PRO A 365 40.49 -7.78 2.44
CA PRO A 365 41.69 -8.35 3.05
C PRO A 365 42.33 -9.29 2.05
N ARG A 366 43.68 -9.11 1.87
CA ARG A 366 44.54 -9.95 1.02
C ARG A 366 44.67 -11.33 1.58
#